data_bc5f0bd5f2e9306fe6cc24270ce49353
#
_entry.id   bc5f0bd5f2e9306fe6cc24270ce49353
#
_cell.length_a   1.000
_cell.length_b   1.000
_cell.length_c   1.000
_cell.angle_alpha   90.00
_cell.angle_beta   90.00
_cell.angle_gamma   90.00
#
_symmetry.space_group_name_H-M   'P 1'
#
loop_
_entity.id
_entity.type
_entity.pdbx_description
1 polymer ?
#
loop_
_entity_poly.entity_id
_entity_poly.type
_entity_poly.pdbx_seq_one_letter_code
_entity_poly.pdbx_strand_id
1 'polypeptide(L)'
;MCQTYKIAICDDLATDRNYLSSLCEIWGSHNSYHIQISEFTSAENFLFHYAEKKDFDILLLDIEMGAMDGVTMARKLRQDNQTVQIIFITGYADYISDGYEVDALHYLMKPIQEEKFFTVLDRAVTKLIKNEKVLNIISQGEMIRLPICQINYAEVNSNYITIHSQQTITLKMTLSELEKKLDSHFFRAGRSALVNLKKISRVTKKEIYLQDGSIIPLPRGAYEKVNRAIINMADLGD
;
A
#
# COMPACT_ATOMS: atom_id res chain seq x y z
N MET A 1 0.43 -14.17 7.77
CA MET A 1 -0.61 -13.12 7.82
C MET A 1 -1.14 -12.95 6.41
N CYS A 2 -2.46 -12.86 6.26
CA CYS A 2 -3.07 -12.62 4.96
C CYS A 2 -2.71 -11.22 4.50
N GLN A 3 -2.20 -11.06 3.27
CA GLN A 3 -1.87 -9.74 2.71
C GLN A 3 -3.17 -9.01 2.41
N THR A 4 -3.26 -7.74 2.82
CA THR A 4 -4.46 -6.91 2.59
C THR A 4 -4.23 -6.02 1.39
N TYR A 5 -5.21 -5.99 0.46
CA TYR A 5 -5.24 -5.07 -0.67
C TYR A 5 -6.47 -4.18 -0.59
N LYS A 6 -6.28 -2.89 -0.86
CA LYS A 6 -7.33 -1.88 -0.87
C LYS A 6 -7.71 -1.57 -2.32
N ILE A 7 -8.92 -1.92 -2.67
CA ILE A 7 -9.44 -1.77 -4.03
C ILE A 7 -10.52 -0.69 -4.03
N ALA A 8 -10.33 0.33 -4.85
CA ALA A 8 -11.36 1.30 -5.17
C ALA A 8 -12.09 0.87 -6.45
N ILE A 9 -13.42 0.91 -6.43
CA ILE A 9 -14.28 0.66 -7.59
C ILE A 9 -15.03 1.96 -7.89
N CYS A 10 -14.82 2.52 -9.06
CA CYS A 10 -15.46 3.75 -9.48
C CYS A 10 -16.24 3.53 -10.78
N ASP A 11 -17.55 3.55 -10.69
CA ASP A 11 -18.52 3.29 -11.76
C ASP A 11 -19.85 3.90 -11.34
N ASP A 12 -20.60 4.55 -12.23
CA ASP A 12 -21.88 5.18 -11.90
C ASP A 12 -23.04 4.17 -11.76
N LEU A 13 -22.90 2.96 -12.37
CA LEU A 13 -23.90 1.91 -12.31
C LEU A 13 -23.70 1.02 -11.07
N ALA A 14 -24.68 0.99 -10.19
CA ALA A 14 -24.64 0.16 -8.97
C ALA A 14 -24.55 -1.35 -9.28
N THR A 15 -25.14 -1.81 -10.39
CA THR A 15 -25.06 -3.21 -10.84
C THR A 15 -23.63 -3.62 -11.14
N ASP A 16 -22.87 -2.76 -11.78
CA ASP A 16 -21.49 -3.01 -12.19
C ASP A 16 -20.56 -2.97 -10.97
N ARG A 17 -20.74 -1.98 -10.07
CA ARG A 17 -20.00 -1.94 -8.80
C ARG A 17 -20.21 -3.22 -7.98
N ASN A 18 -21.46 -3.65 -7.78
CA ASN A 18 -21.78 -4.86 -7.02
C ASN A 18 -21.16 -6.12 -7.67
N TYR A 19 -21.20 -6.21 -8.99
CA TYR A 19 -20.61 -7.32 -9.72
C TYR A 19 -19.08 -7.34 -9.54
N LEU A 20 -18.41 -6.20 -9.71
CA LEU A 20 -16.96 -6.07 -9.51
C LEU A 20 -16.56 -6.38 -8.06
N SER A 21 -17.32 -5.89 -7.09
CA SER A 21 -17.09 -6.20 -5.67
C SER A 21 -17.14 -7.70 -5.43
N SER A 22 -18.15 -8.40 -5.95
CA SER A 22 -18.27 -9.85 -5.83
C SER A 22 -17.08 -10.59 -6.46
N LEU A 23 -16.64 -10.16 -7.64
CA LEU A 23 -15.47 -10.75 -8.30
C LEU A 23 -14.18 -10.53 -7.50
N CYS A 24 -13.99 -9.34 -6.92
CA CYS A 24 -12.84 -9.05 -6.07
C CYS A 24 -12.81 -9.94 -4.80
N GLU A 25 -13.98 -10.18 -4.18
CA GLU A 25 -14.09 -11.05 -3.01
C GLU A 25 -13.78 -12.52 -3.34
N ILE A 26 -14.31 -13.02 -4.47
CA ILE A 26 -14.02 -14.38 -4.97
C ILE A 26 -12.52 -14.52 -5.23
N TRP A 27 -11.93 -13.58 -5.98
CA TRP A 27 -10.50 -13.58 -6.26
C TRP A 27 -9.64 -13.54 -5.00
N GLY A 28 -10.00 -12.67 -4.04
CA GLY A 28 -9.33 -12.58 -2.75
C GLY A 28 -9.37 -13.89 -1.97
N SER A 29 -10.52 -14.55 -1.95
CA SER A 29 -10.71 -15.85 -1.29
C SER A 29 -9.86 -16.95 -1.92
N HIS A 30 -9.78 -17.01 -3.27
CA HIS A 30 -8.96 -17.98 -3.99
C HIS A 30 -7.46 -17.83 -3.68
N ASN A 31 -6.99 -16.59 -3.48
CA ASN A 31 -5.58 -16.29 -3.24
C ASN A 31 -5.23 -16.13 -1.74
N SER A 32 -6.18 -16.33 -0.84
CA SER A 32 -6.02 -16.08 0.60
C SER A 32 -5.60 -14.63 0.92
N TYR A 33 -6.06 -13.66 0.13
CA TYR A 33 -5.87 -12.24 0.37
C TYR A 33 -7.06 -11.67 1.17
N HIS A 34 -6.79 -10.68 2.00
CA HIS A 34 -7.84 -9.85 2.61
C HIS A 34 -8.09 -8.64 1.70
N ILE A 35 -9.33 -8.49 1.22
CA ILE A 35 -9.70 -7.42 0.32
C ILE A 35 -10.53 -6.38 1.07
N GLN A 36 -10.12 -5.11 0.98
CA GLN A 36 -10.90 -3.96 1.45
C GLN A 36 -11.40 -3.20 0.23
N ILE A 37 -12.72 -3.19 0.02
CA ILE A 37 -13.34 -2.54 -1.12
C ILE A 37 -13.95 -1.21 -0.67
N SER A 38 -13.75 -0.18 -1.50
CA SER A 38 -14.43 1.11 -1.39
C SER A 38 -15.08 1.45 -2.72
N GLU A 39 -16.36 1.76 -2.71
CA GLU A 39 -17.14 2.04 -3.91
C GLU A 39 -17.42 3.53 -4.06
N PHE A 40 -17.30 4.02 -5.28
CA PHE A 40 -17.51 5.40 -5.66
C PHE A 40 -18.44 5.49 -6.87
N THR A 41 -19.40 6.39 -6.82
CA THR A 41 -20.43 6.55 -7.86
C THR A 41 -20.05 7.56 -8.95
N SER A 42 -18.94 8.28 -8.77
CA SER A 42 -18.41 9.22 -9.76
C SER A 42 -16.93 9.51 -9.52
N ALA A 43 -16.28 10.06 -10.54
CA ALA A 43 -14.90 10.53 -10.48
C ALA A 43 -14.69 11.59 -9.39
N GLU A 44 -15.64 12.53 -9.25
CA GLU A 44 -15.57 13.60 -8.25
C GLU A 44 -15.68 13.04 -6.81
N ASN A 45 -16.56 12.05 -6.62
CA ASN A 45 -16.73 11.40 -5.34
C ASN A 45 -15.45 10.68 -4.91
N PHE A 46 -14.82 9.95 -5.84
CA PHE A 46 -13.52 9.33 -5.59
C PHE A 46 -12.44 10.36 -5.24
N LEU A 47 -12.28 11.41 -6.07
CA LEU A 47 -11.23 12.41 -5.85
C LEU A 47 -11.40 13.17 -4.52
N PHE A 48 -12.64 13.42 -4.11
CA PHE A 48 -12.92 14.04 -2.81
C PHE A 48 -12.42 13.15 -1.65
N HIS A 49 -12.76 11.85 -1.68
CA HIS A 49 -12.28 10.90 -0.67
C HIS A 49 -10.77 10.66 -0.75
N TYR A 50 -10.24 10.61 -1.98
CA TYR A 50 -8.81 10.40 -2.19
C TYR A 50 -7.97 11.56 -1.66
N ALA A 51 -8.47 12.80 -1.68
CA ALA A 51 -7.77 13.94 -1.09
C ALA A 51 -7.55 13.80 0.42
N GLU A 52 -8.47 13.11 1.12
CA GLU A 52 -8.36 12.84 2.56
C GLU A 52 -7.53 11.59 2.87
N LYS A 53 -7.62 10.56 2.00
CA LYS A 53 -7.01 9.26 2.27
C LYS A 53 -6.47 8.63 0.98
N LYS A 54 -5.17 8.77 0.74
CA LYS A 54 -4.47 8.32 -0.47
C LYS A 54 -3.96 6.88 -0.37
N ASP A 55 -4.74 5.93 0.13
CA ASP A 55 -4.26 4.59 0.46
C ASP A 55 -4.98 3.45 -0.30
N PHE A 56 -5.10 3.59 -1.62
CA PHE A 56 -5.57 2.54 -2.50
C PHE A 56 -4.41 1.87 -3.25
N ASP A 57 -4.49 0.54 -3.41
CA ASP A 57 -3.53 -0.27 -4.15
C ASP A 57 -3.95 -0.45 -5.62
N ILE A 58 -5.25 -0.69 -5.82
CA ILE A 58 -5.85 -0.96 -7.13
C ILE A 58 -7.08 -0.06 -7.31
N LEU A 59 -7.22 0.53 -8.49
CA LEU A 59 -8.38 1.29 -8.91
C LEU A 59 -9.02 0.62 -10.13
N LEU A 60 -10.24 0.13 -9.96
CA LEU A 60 -11.12 -0.34 -11.02
C LEU A 60 -11.99 0.84 -11.43
N LEU A 61 -11.87 1.29 -12.67
CA LEU A 61 -12.37 2.58 -13.10
C LEU A 61 -13.15 2.46 -14.41
N ASP A 62 -14.43 2.82 -14.38
CA ASP A 62 -15.16 3.05 -15.61
C ASP A 62 -14.72 4.37 -16.28
N ILE A 63 -14.78 4.41 -17.58
CA ILE A 63 -14.45 5.62 -18.36
C ILE A 63 -15.64 6.56 -18.43
N GLU A 64 -16.81 6.05 -18.74
CA GLU A 64 -18.01 6.88 -18.86
C GLU A 64 -18.75 7.02 -17.55
N MET A 65 -18.54 8.13 -16.85
CA MET A 65 -19.17 8.45 -15.58
C MET A 65 -19.53 9.93 -15.51
N GLY A 66 -20.77 10.27 -15.77
CA GLY A 66 -21.31 11.61 -15.50
C GLY A 66 -20.52 12.79 -16.06
N ALA A 67 -20.14 13.77 -15.22
CA ALA A 67 -19.53 15.02 -15.64
C ALA A 67 -18.02 14.92 -15.88
N MET A 68 -17.31 14.08 -15.12
CA MET A 68 -15.86 13.81 -15.32
C MET A 68 -15.69 12.36 -15.74
N ASP A 69 -15.02 12.16 -16.88
CA ASP A 69 -14.67 10.83 -17.36
C ASP A 69 -13.52 10.20 -16.54
N GLY A 70 -13.43 8.85 -16.60
CA GLY A 70 -12.42 8.09 -15.87
C GLY A 70 -10.98 8.39 -16.30
N VAL A 71 -10.75 8.75 -17.57
CA VAL A 71 -9.40 9.08 -18.06
C VAL A 71 -8.92 10.40 -17.49
N THR A 72 -9.79 11.40 -17.45
CA THR A 72 -9.51 12.70 -16.81
C THR A 72 -9.25 12.54 -15.33
N MET A 73 -10.02 11.69 -14.64
CA MET A 73 -9.79 11.34 -13.24
C MET A 73 -8.43 10.67 -13.05
N ALA A 74 -8.10 9.69 -13.88
CA ALA A 74 -6.81 8.98 -13.82
C ALA A 74 -5.62 9.92 -14.06
N ARG A 75 -5.72 10.89 -14.97
CA ARG A 75 -4.69 11.93 -15.18
C ARG A 75 -4.47 12.76 -13.92
N LYS A 76 -5.53 13.18 -13.25
CA LYS A 76 -5.43 13.93 -11.97
C LYS A 76 -4.78 13.07 -10.88
N LEU A 77 -5.19 11.82 -10.76
CA LEU A 77 -4.61 10.88 -9.79
C LEU A 77 -3.10 10.69 -10.03
N ARG A 78 -2.67 10.58 -11.29
CA ARG A 78 -1.25 10.39 -11.65
C ARG A 78 -0.37 11.59 -11.34
N GLN A 79 -0.91 12.78 -11.17
CA GLN A 79 -0.13 13.94 -10.70
C GLN A 79 0.39 13.73 -9.26
N ASP A 80 -0.36 12.99 -8.46
CA ASP A 80 -0.06 12.75 -7.04
C ASP A 80 0.44 11.34 -6.74
N ASN A 81 0.00 10.34 -7.51
CA ASN A 81 0.28 8.93 -7.22
C ASN A 81 0.63 8.13 -8.47
N GLN A 82 1.87 7.63 -8.51
CA GLN A 82 2.40 6.79 -9.59
C GLN A 82 2.32 5.29 -9.29
N THR A 83 1.91 4.90 -8.07
CA THR A 83 2.01 3.50 -7.60
C THR A 83 0.71 2.73 -7.69
N VAL A 84 -0.45 3.39 -7.53
CA VAL A 84 -1.76 2.75 -7.64
C VAL A 84 -1.93 2.09 -9.02
N GLN A 85 -2.40 0.85 -9.04
CA GLN A 85 -2.62 0.11 -10.29
C GLN A 85 -3.99 0.45 -10.84
N ILE A 86 -4.05 1.18 -11.96
CA ILE A 86 -5.31 1.56 -12.63
C ILE A 86 -5.67 0.49 -13.64
N ILE A 87 -6.90 -0.02 -13.54
CA ILE A 87 -7.52 -0.95 -14.48
C ILE A 87 -8.81 -0.30 -14.96
N PHE A 88 -8.87 0.03 -16.24
CA PHE A 88 -10.10 0.52 -16.83
C PHE A 88 -11.05 -0.63 -17.15
N ILE A 89 -12.33 -0.41 -16.87
CA ILE A 89 -13.42 -1.37 -17.13
C ILE A 89 -14.54 -0.63 -17.82
N THR A 90 -14.67 -0.80 -19.13
CA THR A 90 -15.55 0.04 -19.94
C THR A 90 -16.22 -0.73 -21.09
N GLY A 91 -17.35 -0.24 -21.55
CA GLY A 91 -18.02 -0.72 -22.77
C GLY A 91 -17.43 -0.18 -24.08
N TYR A 92 -16.49 0.77 -24.00
CA TYR A 92 -16.00 1.53 -25.16
C TYR A 92 -14.52 1.24 -25.46
N ALA A 93 -14.23 0.85 -26.70
CA ALA A 93 -12.88 0.50 -27.13
C ALA A 93 -12.04 1.72 -27.55
N ASP A 94 -12.67 2.87 -27.80
CA ASP A 94 -12.02 4.03 -28.43
C ASP A 94 -11.01 4.74 -27.50
N TYR A 95 -11.10 4.52 -26.19
CA TYR A 95 -10.24 5.15 -25.19
C TYR A 95 -8.95 4.38 -24.86
N ILE A 96 -8.67 3.29 -25.55
CA ILE A 96 -7.48 2.45 -25.26
C ILE A 96 -6.18 3.24 -25.46
N SER A 97 -6.14 4.18 -26.41
CA SER A 97 -4.98 5.04 -26.65
C SER A 97 -4.68 5.99 -25.49
N ASP A 98 -5.71 6.50 -24.82
CA ASP A 98 -5.56 7.49 -23.74
C ASP A 98 -5.02 6.86 -22.45
N GLY A 99 -5.15 5.55 -22.29
CA GLY A 99 -4.64 4.84 -21.14
C GLY A 99 -3.13 4.71 -21.08
N TYR A 100 -2.44 4.81 -22.20
CA TYR A 100 -0.98 4.87 -22.21
C TYR A 100 -0.46 6.12 -21.47
N GLU A 101 -1.18 7.24 -21.56
CA GLU A 101 -0.79 8.48 -20.91
C GLU A 101 -0.86 8.42 -19.37
N VAL A 102 -1.70 7.54 -18.82
CA VAL A 102 -1.90 7.39 -17.37
C VAL A 102 -1.24 6.15 -16.78
N ASP A 103 -0.38 5.46 -17.53
CA ASP A 103 0.23 4.18 -17.14
C ASP A 103 -0.80 3.19 -16.56
N ALA A 104 -1.94 3.04 -17.26
CA ALA A 104 -2.94 2.05 -16.88
C ALA A 104 -2.38 0.64 -17.02
N LEU A 105 -2.64 -0.20 -16.03
CA LEU A 105 -2.18 -1.59 -16.05
C LEU A 105 -2.87 -2.40 -17.14
N HIS A 106 -4.16 -2.17 -17.32
CA HIS A 106 -4.98 -2.91 -18.30
C HIS A 106 -6.30 -2.23 -18.61
N TYR A 107 -6.90 -2.66 -19.74
CA TYR A 107 -8.26 -2.37 -20.16
C TYR A 107 -9.07 -3.66 -20.24
N LEU A 108 -10.19 -3.68 -19.54
CA LEU A 108 -11.17 -4.76 -19.60
C LEU A 108 -12.45 -4.24 -20.25
N MET A 109 -12.86 -4.94 -21.31
CA MET A 109 -14.12 -4.63 -21.99
C MET A 109 -15.29 -5.29 -21.27
N LYS A 110 -16.38 -4.52 -21.07
CA LYS A 110 -17.66 -5.07 -20.66
C LYS A 110 -18.30 -5.82 -21.86
N PRO A 111 -18.91 -7.02 -21.68
CA PRO A 111 -19.06 -7.76 -20.42
C PRO A 111 -17.74 -8.41 -19.96
N ILE A 112 -17.50 -8.36 -18.64
CA ILE A 112 -16.26 -8.83 -18.03
C ILE A 112 -16.21 -10.35 -18.03
N GLN A 113 -15.10 -10.93 -18.51
CA GLN A 113 -14.79 -12.34 -18.36
C GLN A 113 -14.02 -12.55 -17.05
N GLU A 114 -14.55 -13.38 -16.16
CA GLU A 114 -14.02 -13.62 -14.82
C GLU A 114 -12.55 -14.07 -14.83
N GLU A 115 -12.18 -15.05 -15.67
CA GLU A 115 -10.80 -15.54 -15.77
C GLU A 115 -9.81 -14.42 -16.17
N LYS A 116 -10.22 -13.56 -17.12
CA LYS A 116 -9.41 -12.44 -17.57
C LYS A 116 -9.29 -11.38 -16.48
N PHE A 117 -10.35 -11.12 -15.76
CA PHE A 117 -10.37 -10.19 -14.63
C PHE A 117 -9.40 -10.64 -13.54
N PHE A 118 -9.46 -11.91 -13.13
CA PHE A 118 -8.54 -12.47 -12.13
C PHE A 118 -7.08 -12.42 -12.58
N THR A 119 -6.80 -12.75 -13.85
CA THR A 119 -5.46 -12.63 -14.41
C THR A 119 -4.92 -11.18 -14.32
N VAL A 120 -5.77 -10.18 -14.54
CA VAL A 120 -5.38 -8.77 -14.46
C VAL A 120 -5.12 -8.35 -13.02
N LEU A 121 -5.93 -8.80 -12.06
CA LEU A 121 -5.69 -8.56 -10.64
C LEU A 121 -4.37 -9.21 -10.16
N ASP A 122 -4.06 -10.43 -10.61
CA ASP A 122 -2.78 -11.08 -10.31
C ASP A 122 -1.58 -10.28 -10.85
N ARG A 123 -1.73 -9.69 -12.04
CA ARG A 123 -0.71 -8.79 -12.60
C ARG A 123 -0.58 -7.51 -11.79
N ALA A 124 -1.69 -6.94 -11.31
CA ALA A 124 -1.68 -5.76 -10.44
C ALA A 124 -0.89 -6.05 -9.17
N VAL A 125 -1.20 -7.13 -8.48
CA VAL A 125 -0.48 -7.57 -7.27
C VAL A 125 0.99 -7.82 -7.56
N THR A 126 1.32 -8.49 -8.68
CA THR A 126 2.71 -8.72 -9.07
C THR A 126 3.48 -7.41 -9.28
N LYS A 127 2.84 -6.39 -9.89
CA LYS A 127 3.44 -5.07 -10.11
C LYS A 127 3.60 -4.31 -8.79
N LEU A 128 2.61 -4.39 -7.89
CA LEU A 128 2.69 -3.83 -6.54
C LEU A 128 3.86 -4.43 -5.74
N ILE A 129 3.98 -5.77 -5.73
CA ILE A 129 5.08 -6.47 -5.04
C ILE A 129 6.45 -6.11 -5.65
N LYS A 130 6.56 -5.99 -6.99
CA LYS A 130 7.82 -5.59 -7.65
C LYS A 130 8.22 -4.15 -7.32
N ASN A 131 7.25 -3.26 -7.09
CA ASN A 131 7.48 -1.88 -6.69
C ASN A 131 7.75 -1.73 -5.19
N GLU A 132 7.54 -2.79 -4.39
CA GLU A 132 7.92 -2.78 -2.98
C GLU A 132 9.43 -2.55 -2.84
N LYS A 133 9.78 -1.54 -2.06
CA LYS A 133 11.18 -1.33 -1.67
C LYS A 133 11.66 -2.53 -0.88
N VAL A 134 12.74 -3.15 -1.34
CA VAL A 134 13.32 -4.35 -0.72
C VAL A 134 14.64 -4.00 -0.07
N LEU A 135 14.81 -4.40 1.18
CA LEU A 135 16.07 -4.37 1.89
C LEU A 135 16.86 -5.65 1.57
N ASN A 136 17.98 -5.49 0.86
CA ASN A 136 18.91 -6.61 0.63
C ASN A 136 19.94 -6.64 1.76
N ILE A 137 20.01 -7.75 2.48
CA ILE A 137 20.92 -7.96 3.62
C ILE A 137 21.62 -9.31 3.49
N ILE A 138 22.84 -9.37 4.01
CA ILE A 138 23.59 -10.64 4.11
C ILE A 138 23.58 -11.04 5.58
N SER A 139 23.02 -12.20 5.90
CA SER A 139 23.04 -12.79 7.22
C SER A 139 23.50 -14.23 7.11
N GLN A 140 24.48 -14.62 7.92
CA GLN A 140 25.06 -15.98 7.96
C GLN A 140 25.54 -16.52 6.59
N GLY A 141 25.98 -15.61 5.70
CA GLY A 141 26.44 -15.96 4.36
C GLY A 141 25.34 -16.07 3.30
N GLU A 142 24.09 -15.89 3.65
CA GLU A 142 22.94 -15.90 2.74
C GLU A 142 22.46 -14.49 2.43
N MET A 143 22.07 -14.25 1.18
CA MET A 143 21.43 -13.01 0.77
C MET A 143 19.92 -13.11 1.02
N ILE A 144 19.43 -12.28 1.93
CA ILE A 144 18.00 -12.18 2.26
C ILE A 144 17.44 -10.93 1.60
N ARG A 145 16.36 -11.08 0.83
CA ARG A 145 15.58 -9.98 0.28
C ARG A 145 14.33 -9.79 1.12
N LEU A 146 14.31 -8.72 1.92
CA LEU A 146 13.24 -8.44 2.86
C LEU A 146 12.44 -7.21 2.38
N PRO A 147 11.15 -7.34 2.04
CA PRO A 147 10.30 -6.20 1.75
C PRO A 147 10.25 -5.24 2.95
N ILE A 148 10.52 -3.97 2.72
CA ILE A 148 10.61 -2.96 3.79
C ILE A 148 9.26 -2.83 4.53
N CYS A 149 8.14 -2.98 3.83
CA CYS A 149 6.79 -2.96 4.41
C CYS A 149 6.52 -4.09 5.42
N GLN A 150 7.28 -5.20 5.37
CA GLN A 150 7.16 -6.33 6.30
C GLN A 150 7.95 -6.11 7.59
N ILE A 151 8.84 -5.12 7.64
CA ILE A 151 9.60 -4.81 8.85
C ILE A 151 8.68 -4.08 9.85
N ASN A 152 8.52 -4.66 11.04
CA ASN A 152 7.77 -4.04 12.13
C ASN A 152 8.64 -3.05 12.90
N TYR A 153 9.83 -3.51 13.30
CA TYR A 153 10.85 -2.69 13.95
C TYR A 153 12.22 -3.37 13.85
N ALA A 154 13.25 -2.63 14.20
CA ALA A 154 14.59 -3.15 14.38
C ALA A 154 15.18 -2.60 15.68
N GLU A 155 15.93 -3.43 16.40
CA GLU A 155 16.57 -3.04 17.66
C GLU A 155 18.05 -3.40 17.70
N VAL A 156 18.79 -2.66 18.53
CA VAL A 156 20.20 -2.92 18.79
C VAL A 156 20.34 -3.89 19.94
N ASN A 157 21.11 -4.94 19.74
CA ASN A 157 21.56 -5.83 20.78
C ASN A 157 23.10 -5.93 20.72
N SER A 158 23.79 -5.19 21.59
CA SER A 158 25.25 -5.05 21.61
C SER A 158 25.79 -4.53 20.27
N ASN A 159 26.54 -5.34 19.51
CA ASN A 159 27.13 -4.99 18.22
C ASN A 159 26.30 -5.50 17.01
N TYR A 160 25.11 -5.99 17.27
CA TYR A 160 24.21 -6.54 16.26
C TYR A 160 22.91 -5.75 16.26
N ILE A 161 22.24 -5.75 15.12
CA ILE A 161 20.83 -5.37 15.05
C ILE A 161 19.98 -6.61 14.80
N THR A 162 18.80 -6.61 15.38
CA THR A 162 17.78 -7.60 15.15
C THR A 162 16.59 -6.92 14.44
N ILE A 163 16.28 -7.37 13.23
CA ILE A 163 15.14 -6.91 12.46
C ILE A 163 13.98 -7.86 12.72
N HIS A 164 12.87 -7.30 13.17
CA HIS A 164 11.64 -8.02 13.46
C HIS A 164 10.65 -7.81 12.31
N SER A 165 10.31 -8.90 11.64
CA SER A 165 9.34 -8.99 10.56
C SER A 165 8.50 -10.26 10.76
N GLN A 166 8.02 -10.91 9.69
CA GLN A 166 7.45 -12.26 9.80
C GLN A 166 8.48 -13.28 10.34
N GLN A 167 9.75 -12.98 10.16
CA GLN A 167 10.88 -13.70 10.73
C GLN A 167 11.81 -12.73 11.44
N THR A 168 12.61 -13.23 12.38
CA THR A 168 13.61 -12.44 13.09
C THR A 168 14.96 -12.64 12.44
N ILE A 169 15.63 -11.54 12.03
CA ILE A 169 16.93 -11.57 11.34
C ILE A 169 17.92 -10.76 12.15
N THR A 170 18.99 -11.41 12.60
CA THR A 170 20.09 -10.76 13.35
C THR A 170 21.33 -10.65 12.46
N LEU A 171 21.92 -9.46 12.38
CA LEU A 171 23.09 -9.20 11.57
C LEU A 171 23.99 -8.12 12.18
N LYS A 172 25.27 -8.12 11.79
CA LYS A 172 26.23 -7.12 12.23
C LYS A 172 26.10 -5.87 11.36
N MET A 173 25.40 -4.88 11.87
CA MET A 173 25.16 -3.59 11.20
C MET A 173 24.84 -2.56 12.27
N THR A 174 25.06 -1.29 12.01
CA THR A 174 24.62 -0.21 12.89
C THR A 174 23.19 0.21 12.55
N LEU A 175 22.48 0.74 13.56
CA LEU A 175 21.11 1.25 13.35
C LEU A 175 21.08 2.41 12.33
N SER A 176 22.15 3.22 12.29
CA SER A 176 22.27 4.33 11.35
C SER A 176 22.51 3.87 9.90
N GLU A 177 23.18 2.74 9.70
CA GLU A 177 23.33 2.13 8.38
C GLU A 177 22.01 1.53 7.90
N LEU A 178 21.25 0.89 8.82
CA LEU A 178 19.92 0.38 8.50
C LEU A 178 18.96 1.53 8.15
N GLU A 179 18.94 2.60 8.95
CA GLU A 179 18.09 3.77 8.75
C GLU A 179 18.25 4.40 7.35
N LYS A 180 19.48 4.45 6.82
CA LYS A 180 19.77 4.95 5.47
C LYS A 180 19.22 4.06 4.34
N LYS A 181 18.93 2.79 4.63
CA LYS A 181 18.40 1.80 3.68
C LYS A 181 16.88 1.68 3.74
N LEU A 182 16.29 2.21 4.80
CA LEU A 182 14.83 2.23 5.00
C LEU A 182 14.23 3.53 4.42
N ASP A 183 12.91 3.57 4.35
CA ASP A 183 12.18 4.73 3.87
C ASP A 183 11.72 5.64 5.02
N SER A 184 10.98 6.71 4.66
CA SER A 184 10.46 7.72 5.59
C SER A 184 9.44 7.19 6.60
N HIS A 185 8.95 5.96 6.43
CA HIS A 185 8.02 5.32 7.36
C HIS A 185 8.68 4.84 8.65
N PHE A 186 10.02 4.92 8.75
CA PHE A 186 10.72 4.47 9.94
C PHE A 186 11.10 5.63 10.85
N PHE A 187 10.69 5.52 12.09
CA PHE A 187 11.01 6.47 13.16
C PHE A 187 12.08 5.91 14.09
N ARG A 188 13.11 6.72 14.37
CA ARG A 188 14.16 6.35 15.30
C ARG A 188 13.72 6.59 16.75
N ALA A 189 13.38 5.52 17.45
CA ALA A 189 13.02 5.55 18.86
C ALA A 189 14.29 5.52 19.74
N GLY A 190 14.99 6.65 19.79
CA GLY A 190 16.22 6.81 20.57
C GLY A 190 17.46 6.17 19.93
N ARG A 191 18.31 5.56 20.79
CA ARG A 191 19.58 4.96 20.35
C ARG A 191 19.46 3.49 19.97
N SER A 192 18.37 2.85 20.38
CA SER A 192 18.25 1.39 20.41
C SER A 192 17.25 0.82 19.41
N ALA A 193 16.33 1.60 18.83
CA ALA A 193 15.32 1.05 17.93
C ALA A 193 14.95 1.97 16.77
N LEU A 194 14.58 1.35 15.64
CA LEU A 194 13.86 1.93 14.50
C LEU A 194 12.50 1.26 14.41
N VAL A 195 11.42 2.01 14.36
CA VAL A 195 10.05 1.52 14.39
C VAL A 195 9.31 1.94 13.12
N ASN A 196 8.63 1.01 12.49
CA ASN A 196 7.77 1.30 11.35
C ASN A 196 6.49 1.99 11.82
N LEU A 197 6.30 3.24 11.44
CA LEU A 197 5.14 4.06 11.83
C LEU A 197 3.81 3.44 11.39
N LYS A 198 3.77 2.76 10.23
CA LYS A 198 2.58 2.06 9.72
C LYS A 198 2.16 0.85 10.56
N LYS A 199 3.05 0.34 11.40
CA LYS A 199 2.79 -0.81 12.28
C LYS A 199 2.42 -0.42 13.71
N ILE A 200 2.40 0.87 14.02
CA ILE A 200 2.04 1.35 15.36
C ILE A 200 0.53 1.24 15.55
N SER A 201 0.12 0.63 16.66
CA SER A 201 -1.27 0.57 17.11
C SER A 201 -1.60 1.66 18.13
N ARG A 202 -0.62 2.00 19.00
CA ARG A 202 -0.80 2.99 20.07
C ARG A 202 0.56 3.52 20.52
N VAL A 203 0.59 4.79 20.96
CA VAL A 203 1.78 5.42 21.57
C VAL A 203 1.41 5.99 22.93
N THR A 204 2.25 5.73 23.93
CA THR A 204 2.19 6.33 25.27
C THR A 204 3.44 7.18 25.52
N LYS A 205 3.50 7.93 26.63
CA LYS A 205 4.70 8.71 26.98
C LYS A 205 5.96 7.86 27.24
N LYS A 206 5.80 6.53 27.41
CA LYS A 206 6.89 5.59 27.76
C LYS A 206 7.13 4.51 26.73
N GLU A 207 6.14 4.20 25.89
CA GLU A 207 6.14 3.00 25.06
C GLU A 207 5.39 3.21 23.75
N ILE A 208 5.85 2.52 22.71
CA ILE A 208 5.18 2.35 21.41
C ILE A 208 4.66 0.91 21.37
N TYR A 209 3.39 0.74 21.07
CA TYR A 209 2.73 -0.55 20.91
C TYR A 209 2.53 -0.80 19.41
N LEU A 210 2.93 -1.97 18.93
CA LEU A 210 2.77 -2.38 17.54
C LEU A 210 1.55 -3.29 17.36
N GLN A 211 1.11 -3.44 16.14
CA GLN A 211 -0.04 -4.28 15.76
C GLN A 211 0.21 -5.78 16.01
N ASP A 212 1.47 -6.21 16.00
CA ASP A 212 1.89 -7.60 16.32
C ASP A 212 1.99 -7.89 17.82
N GLY A 213 1.67 -6.91 18.68
CA GLY A 213 1.76 -7.01 20.13
C GLY A 213 3.12 -6.63 20.70
N SER A 214 4.12 -6.32 19.88
CA SER A 214 5.43 -5.87 20.35
C SER A 214 5.34 -4.52 21.05
N ILE A 215 6.18 -4.33 22.08
CA ILE A 215 6.23 -3.10 22.87
C ILE A 215 7.67 -2.56 22.83
N ILE A 216 7.83 -1.34 22.34
CA ILE A 216 9.13 -0.69 22.20
C ILE A 216 9.22 0.47 23.19
N PRO A 217 10.26 0.49 24.06
CA PRO A 217 10.46 1.58 25.00
C PRO A 217 10.69 2.90 24.28
N LEU A 218 9.99 3.95 24.72
CA LEU A 218 10.13 5.29 24.16
C LEU A 218 10.96 6.18 25.11
N PRO A 219 12.07 6.76 24.65
CA PRO A 219 12.88 7.67 25.44
C PRO A 219 12.10 8.89 25.92
N ARG A 220 12.48 9.47 27.05
CA ARG A 220 11.88 10.71 27.57
C ARG A 220 11.96 11.82 26.53
N GLY A 221 10.86 12.53 26.31
CA GLY A 221 10.76 13.64 25.36
C GLY A 221 10.62 13.20 23.88
N ALA A 222 10.55 11.91 23.58
CA ALA A 222 10.33 11.43 22.21
C ALA A 222 8.84 11.29 21.83
N TYR A 223 7.92 11.36 22.79
CA TYR A 223 6.48 11.24 22.56
C TYR A 223 5.93 12.22 21.52
N GLU A 224 6.26 13.51 21.66
CA GLU A 224 5.81 14.52 20.69
C GLU A 224 6.41 14.32 19.30
N LYS A 225 7.67 13.83 19.25
CA LYS A 225 8.37 13.59 17.98
C LYS A 225 7.73 12.42 17.20
N VAL A 226 7.40 11.32 17.88
CA VAL A 226 6.76 10.17 17.21
C VAL A 226 5.34 10.52 16.77
N ASN A 227 4.57 11.25 17.60
CA ASN A 227 3.23 11.68 17.21
C ASN A 227 3.27 12.61 16.00
N ARG A 228 4.20 13.58 15.98
CA ARG A 228 4.40 14.45 14.82
C ARG A 228 4.80 13.65 13.58
N ALA A 229 5.66 12.64 13.72
CA ALA A 229 6.04 11.78 12.60
C ALA A 229 4.84 10.98 12.05
N ILE A 230 3.94 10.48 12.92
CA ILE A 230 2.71 9.79 12.53
C ILE A 230 1.76 10.76 11.79
N ILE A 231 1.57 11.98 12.32
CA ILE A 231 0.72 12.99 11.69
C ILE A 231 1.29 13.40 10.33
N ASN A 232 2.58 13.72 10.26
CA ASN A 232 3.22 14.09 8.99
C ASN A 232 3.15 12.97 7.94
N MET A 233 3.22 11.71 8.36
CA MET A 233 3.05 10.57 7.46
C MET A 233 1.62 10.52 6.91
N ALA A 234 0.61 10.82 7.72
CA ALA A 234 -0.78 10.89 7.29
C ALA A 234 -1.02 12.07 6.33
N ASP A 235 -0.37 13.21 6.58
CA ASP A 235 -0.48 14.42 5.75
C ASP A 235 0.25 14.32 4.40
N LEU A 236 1.34 13.51 4.33
CA LEU A 236 2.11 13.30 3.10
C LEU A 236 1.47 12.27 2.15
N GLY A 237 0.38 11.61 2.57
CA GLY A 237 -0.43 10.72 1.74
C GLY A 237 0.40 9.67 1.01
N ASP A 238 0.91 8.72 1.74
CA ASP A 238 1.44 7.49 1.16
C ASP A 238 0.34 6.49 0.83
#